data_196a3bb0f67ad0a45943e48cd43f5b50
#
_entry.id   196a3bb0f67ad0a45943e48cd43f5b50
#
_cell.length_a   1.000
_cell.length_b   1.000
_cell.length_c   1.000
_cell.angle_alpha   90.00
_cell.angle_beta   90.00
_cell.angle_gamma   90.00
#
_symmetry.space_group_name_H-M   'P 1'
#
loop_
_entity.id
_entity.type
_entity.pdbx_description
1 polymer ?
#
loop_
_entity_poly.entity_id
_entity_poly.type
_entity_poly.pdbx_seq_one_letter_code
_entity_poly.pdbx_strand_id
1 'polypeptide(L)'
;MSNDDKWKDSLDAQTYSVTRQKGTERPFTGKWLNETRDGHYVCICCGANLFESMTKFDAGCGWPSFFAQSDNNNVEYREDVSHGMKRVEIVCKQCDAHLGHVFPDGPAPTGQRYCVNSVSLDFLPD
;
A
#
# COMPACT_ATOMS: atom_id res chain seq x y z
N MET A 1 9.45 22.41 8.39
CA MET A 1 8.12 21.93 8.06
C MET A 1 8.22 20.63 7.33
N SER A 2 7.53 19.63 7.79
CA SER A 2 7.49 18.38 7.07
C SER A 2 6.53 18.51 5.89
N ASN A 3 6.73 17.68 4.87
CA ASN A 3 5.80 17.63 3.72
C ASN A 3 4.42 17.15 4.13
N ASP A 4 4.27 16.63 5.34
CA ASP A 4 3.01 16.07 5.81
C ASP A 4 1.94 17.12 6.10
N ASP A 5 2.35 18.37 6.38
CA ASP A 5 1.38 19.41 6.71
C ASP A 5 0.39 19.69 5.58
N LYS A 6 0.83 19.60 4.34
CA LYS A 6 -0.06 19.82 3.19
C LYS A 6 -1.10 18.71 3.04
N TRP A 7 -0.82 17.52 3.55
CA TRP A 7 -1.74 16.39 3.46
C TRP A 7 -2.77 16.37 4.58
N LYS A 8 -2.46 17.03 5.70
CA LYS A 8 -3.32 17.02 6.87
C LYS A 8 -4.72 17.56 6.58
N ASP A 9 -4.80 18.60 5.76
CA ASP A 9 -6.08 19.24 5.42
C ASP A 9 -6.79 18.56 4.26
N SER A 10 -6.06 17.84 3.41
CA SER A 10 -6.63 17.23 2.19
C SER A 10 -7.04 15.79 2.36
N LEU A 11 -6.59 15.12 3.41
CA LEU A 11 -6.90 13.71 3.68
C LEU A 11 -7.83 13.61 4.89
N ASP A 12 -8.69 12.58 4.90
CA ASP A 12 -9.44 12.31 6.11
C ASP A 12 -8.50 11.78 7.21
N ALA A 13 -9.01 11.74 8.45
CA ALA A 13 -8.17 11.42 9.61
C ALA A 13 -7.53 10.03 9.51
N GLN A 14 -8.27 9.03 9.04
CA GLN A 14 -7.74 7.68 8.91
C GLN A 14 -6.66 7.62 7.82
N THR A 15 -6.93 8.20 6.66
CA THR A 15 -5.97 8.20 5.56
C THR A 15 -4.69 8.93 5.96
N TYR A 16 -4.82 10.07 6.62
CA TYR A 16 -3.65 10.80 7.10
C TYR A 16 -2.84 9.98 8.11
N SER A 17 -3.51 9.35 9.07
CA SER A 17 -2.84 8.53 10.08
C SER A 17 -2.05 7.38 9.44
N VAL A 18 -2.63 6.70 8.46
CA VAL A 18 -1.97 5.56 7.81
C VAL A 18 -0.84 6.03 6.90
N THR A 19 -1.09 7.00 6.02
CA THR A 19 -0.13 7.38 4.98
C THR A 19 1.01 8.25 5.48
N ARG A 20 0.74 9.11 6.45
CA ARG A 20 1.72 10.11 6.92
C ARG A 20 2.28 9.81 8.30
N GLN A 21 1.57 9.02 9.11
CA GLN A 21 1.98 8.70 10.48
C GLN A 21 2.27 7.21 10.68
N LYS A 22 2.40 6.44 9.59
CA LYS A 22 2.71 5.01 9.61
C LYS A 22 1.70 4.16 10.38
N GLY A 23 0.43 4.57 10.37
CA GLY A 23 -0.61 3.78 10.98
C GLY A 23 -0.96 2.57 10.13
N THR A 24 -1.85 1.73 10.65
CA THR A 24 -2.34 0.54 9.95
C THR A 24 -3.84 0.50 10.06
N GLU A 25 -4.52 0.26 8.93
CA GLU A 25 -5.97 0.08 8.97
C GLU A 25 -6.30 -1.26 9.62
N ARG A 26 -7.51 -1.36 10.19
CA ARG A 26 -7.98 -2.62 10.76
C ARG A 26 -8.15 -3.65 9.64
N PRO A 27 -7.72 -4.92 9.84
CA PRO A 27 -7.89 -5.94 8.81
C PRO A 27 -9.37 -6.16 8.48
N PHE A 28 -9.64 -6.50 7.22
CA PHE A 28 -10.98 -6.77 6.69
C PHE A 28 -11.90 -5.55 6.62
N THR A 29 -11.39 -4.33 6.79
CA THR A 29 -12.18 -3.10 6.70
C THR A 29 -11.92 -2.29 5.45
N GLY A 30 -10.89 -2.64 4.67
CA GLY A 30 -10.44 -1.82 3.56
C GLY A 30 -11.39 -1.86 2.37
N LYS A 31 -11.58 -0.70 1.76
CA LYS A 31 -12.48 -0.50 0.62
C LYS A 31 -12.10 -1.38 -0.58
N TRP A 32 -10.82 -1.61 -0.79
CA TRP A 32 -10.33 -2.32 -1.99
C TRP A 32 -10.00 -3.78 -1.74
N LEU A 33 -10.24 -4.29 -0.53
CA LEU A 33 -9.89 -5.68 -0.18
C LEU A 33 -10.54 -6.68 -1.16
N ASN A 34 -11.80 -6.49 -1.46
CA ASN A 34 -12.57 -7.40 -2.31
C ASN A 34 -12.77 -6.87 -3.73
N GLU A 35 -11.99 -5.85 -4.13
CA GLU A 35 -12.10 -5.29 -5.48
C GLU A 35 -11.60 -6.31 -6.51
N THR A 36 -12.42 -6.61 -7.51
CA THR A 36 -12.11 -7.63 -8.53
C THR A 36 -12.08 -7.08 -9.95
N ARG A 37 -12.41 -5.80 -10.15
CA ARG A 37 -12.36 -5.20 -11.48
C ARG A 37 -10.90 -5.04 -11.94
N ASP A 38 -10.70 -5.04 -13.27
CA ASP A 38 -9.40 -4.76 -13.85
C ASP A 38 -9.09 -3.27 -13.74
N GLY A 39 -7.86 -2.94 -13.44
CA GLY A 39 -7.45 -1.55 -13.33
C GLY A 39 -6.13 -1.38 -12.61
N HIS A 40 -5.91 -0.15 -12.15
CA HIS A 40 -4.68 0.26 -11.49
C HIS A 40 -4.94 0.75 -10.08
N TYR A 41 -4.01 0.44 -9.17
CA TYR A 41 -4.04 0.95 -7.81
C TYR A 41 -2.97 2.02 -7.67
N VAL A 42 -3.40 3.24 -7.38
CA VAL A 42 -2.51 4.40 -7.33
C VAL A 42 -2.42 4.94 -5.89
N CYS A 43 -1.36 5.71 -5.62
CA CYS A 43 -1.19 6.33 -4.31
C CYS A 43 -2.31 7.35 -4.08
N ILE A 44 -2.98 7.24 -2.93
CA ILE A 44 -4.07 8.14 -2.58
C ILE A 44 -3.58 9.59 -2.43
N CYS A 45 -2.32 9.79 -2.09
CA CYS A 45 -1.75 11.12 -1.89
C CYS A 45 -1.33 11.77 -3.20
N CYS A 46 -0.52 11.08 -4.01
CA CYS A 46 0.11 11.71 -5.17
C CYS A 46 -0.31 11.14 -6.53
N GLY A 47 -1.09 10.07 -6.56
CA GLY A 47 -1.57 9.48 -7.80
C GLY A 47 -0.57 8.59 -8.54
N ALA A 48 0.61 8.34 -7.98
CA ALA A 48 1.59 7.46 -8.63
C ALA A 48 1.03 6.04 -8.77
N ASN A 49 1.25 5.41 -9.93
CA ASN A 49 0.79 4.04 -10.16
C ASN A 49 1.66 3.07 -9.35
N LEU A 50 1.03 2.28 -8.49
CA LEU A 50 1.74 1.41 -7.55
C LEU A 50 1.58 -0.07 -7.87
N PHE A 51 0.35 -0.52 -8.15
CA PHE A 51 0.04 -1.93 -8.38
C PHE A 51 -1.00 -2.08 -9.48
N GLU A 52 -0.98 -3.24 -10.13
CA GLU A 52 -1.95 -3.59 -11.17
C GLU A 52 -2.88 -4.68 -10.64
N SER A 53 -4.13 -4.68 -11.10
CA SER A 53 -5.11 -5.68 -10.67
C SER A 53 -4.68 -7.10 -10.99
N MET A 54 -3.92 -7.30 -12.08
CA MET A 54 -3.47 -8.64 -12.49
C MET A 54 -2.54 -9.29 -11.48
N THR A 55 -1.92 -8.53 -10.58
CA THR A 55 -1.05 -9.08 -9.54
C THR A 55 -1.72 -9.19 -8.18
N LYS A 56 -2.98 -8.77 -8.08
CA LYS A 56 -3.73 -8.85 -6.83
C LYS A 56 -4.17 -10.28 -6.57
N PHE A 57 -4.06 -10.72 -5.32
CA PHE A 57 -4.49 -12.06 -4.93
C PHE A 57 -5.04 -12.03 -3.50
N ASP A 58 -5.81 -13.07 -3.14
CA ASP A 58 -6.37 -13.19 -1.79
C ASP A 58 -5.37 -13.93 -0.89
N ALA A 59 -4.72 -13.19 -0.03
CA ALA A 59 -3.75 -13.75 0.92
C ALA A 59 -4.39 -14.16 2.24
N GLY A 60 -5.67 -13.84 2.46
CA GLY A 60 -6.37 -14.13 3.69
C GLY A 60 -5.92 -13.30 4.89
N CYS A 61 -5.09 -12.28 4.67
CA CYS A 61 -4.54 -11.49 5.76
C CYS A 61 -5.40 -10.30 6.19
N GLY A 62 -6.44 -9.98 5.42
CA GLY A 62 -7.35 -8.88 5.73
C GLY A 62 -6.98 -7.54 5.11
N TRP A 63 -5.93 -7.50 4.29
CA TRP A 63 -5.52 -6.31 3.53
C TRP A 63 -5.34 -6.66 2.06
N PRO A 64 -5.56 -5.69 1.14
CA PRO A 64 -5.24 -5.94 -0.27
C PRO A 64 -3.82 -6.45 -0.43
N SER A 65 -3.65 -7.51 -1.21
CA SER A 65 -2.36 -8.16 -1.39
C SER A 65 -2.02 -8.31 -2.85
N PHE A 66 -0.74 -8.11 -3.18
CA PHE A 66 -0.23 -8.17 -4.54
C PHE A 66 1.06 -8.97 -4.54
N PHE A 67 1.35 -9.67 -5.64
CA PHE A 67 2.62 -10.42 -5.71
C PHE A 67 3.71 -9.65 -6.46
N ALA A 68 3.40 -8.47 -7.01
CA ALA A 68 4.38 -7.62 -7.69
C ALA A 68 3.89 -6.17 -7.71
N GLN A 69 4.83 -5.23 -7.72
CA GLN A 69 4.49 -3.84 -7.97
C GLN A 69 4.36 -3.60 -9.48
N SER A 70 3.81 -2.44 -9.86
CA SER A 70 3.67 -2.09 -11.27
C SER A 70 5.04 -1.82 -11.90
N ASP A 71 5.10 -1.86 -13.24
CA ASP A 71 6.33 -1.61 -13.99
C ASP A 71 6.85 -0.19 -13.84
N ASN A 72 6.04 0.72 -13.31
CA ASN A 72 6.46 2.11 -13.04
C ASN A 72 7.50 2.20 -11.92
N ASN A 73 7.65 1.15 -11.11
CA ASN A 73 8.67 1.08 -10.07
C ASN A 73 8.55 2.21 -9.04
N ASN A 74 7.33 2.50 -8.63
CA ASN A 74 7.03 3.58 -7.69
C ASN A 74 6.92 3.15 -6.23
N VAL A 75 7.27 1.89 -5.92
CA VAL A 75 7.27 1.37 -4.55
C VAL A 75 8.71 1.28 -4.06
N GLU A 76 8.98 1.93 -2.93
CA GLU A 76 10.30 1.92 -2.30
C GLU A 76 10.26 1.02 -1.06
N TYR A 77 11.37 0.35 -0.79
CA TYR A 77 11.50 -0.58 0.34
C TYR A 77 12.34 0.05 1.43
N ARG A 78 11.88 -0.08 2.69
CA ARG A 78 12.59 0.43 3.85
C ARG A 78 12.58 -0.60 4.97
N GLU A 79 13.70 -0.71 5.70
CA GLU A 79 13.75 -1.61 6.85
C GLU A 79 12.87 -1.05 7.96
N ASP A 80 12.07 -1.91 8.58
CA ASP A 80 11.20 -1.56 9.70
C ASP A 80 11.48 -2.52 10.85
N VAL A 81 12.06 -1.99 11.93
CA VAL A 81 12.40 -2.78 13.12
C VAL A 81 11.48 -2.46 14.30
N SER A 82 10.38 -1.77 14.05
CA SER A 82 9.42 -1.42 15.10
C SER A 82 8.74 -2.67 15.67
N HIS A 83 8.19 -2.54 16.87
CA HIS A 83 7.47 -3.61 17.58
C HIS A 83 8.31 -4.86 17.83
N GLY A 84 9.63 -4.71 17.90
CA GLY A 84 10.52 -5.84 18.12
C GLY A 84 10.61 -6.83 16.97
N MET A 85 10.09 -6.48 15.80
CA MET A 85 10.10 -7.31 14.60
C MET A 85 10.95 -6.67 13.52
N LYS A 86 11.54 -7.52 12.67
CA LYS A 86 12.28 -7.05 11.51
C LYS A 86 11.42 -7.30 10.28
N ARG A 87 10.94 -6.24 9.66
CA ARG A 87 10.07 -6.30 8.49
C ARG A 87 10.58 -5.35 7.42
N VAL A 88 10.04 -5.47 6.20
CA VAL A 88 10.32 -4.54 5.13
C VAL A 88 9.07 -3.72 4.86
N GLU A 89 9.15 -2.43 5.17
CA GLU A 89 8.09 -1.46 4.91
C GLU A 89 8.11 -1.08 3.44
N ILE A 90 6.93 -0.85 2.85
CA ILE A 90 6.82 -0.30 1.50
C ILE A 90 6.16 1.07 1.59
N VAL A 91 6.74 2.02 0.83
CA VAL A 91 6.26 3.40 0.76
C VAL A 91 6.17 3.83 -0.70
N CYS A 92 5.37 4.86 -0.96
CA CYS A 92 5.32 5.48 -2.27
C CYS A 92 6.63 6.23 -2.51
N LYS A 93 7.36 5.85 -3.55
CA LYS A 93 8.64 6.48 -3.87
C LYS A 93 8.50 7.97 -4.17
N GLN A 94 7.35 8.37 -4.73
CA GLN A 94 7.14 9.75 -5.14
C GLN A 94 6.83 10.70 -3.99
N CYS A 95 6.06 10.25 -2.97
CA CYS A 95 5.61 11.14 -1.90
C CYS A 95 5.86 10.61 -0.49
N ASP A 96 6.51 9.46 -0.35
CA ASP A 96 6.83 8.81 0.93
C ASP A 96 5.62 8.31 1.72
N ALA A 97 4.43 8.23 1.12
CA ALA A 97 3.26 7.70 1.81
C ALA A 97 3.50 6.25 2.26
N HIS A 98 3.21 5.96 3.52
CA HIS A 98 3.28 4.59 4.02
C HIS A 98 2.19 3.75 3.34
N LEU A 99 2.58 2.63 2.75
CA LEU A 99 1.66 1.74 2.05
C LEU A 99 1.37 0.48 2.86
N GLY A 100 2.38 -0.14 3.42
CA GLY A 100 2.28 -1.39 4.15
C GLY A 100 3.62 -2.06 4.28
N HIS A 101 3.63 -3.38 4.08
CA HIS A 101 4.86 -4.18 4.20
C HIS A 101 4.89 -5.24 3.10
N VAL A 102 6.10 -5.74 2.80
CA VAL A 102 6.28 -6.84 1.87
C VAL A 102 6.93 -8.02 2.60
N PHE A 103 6.46 -9.23 2.31
CA PHE A 103 6.92 -10.46 2.95
C PHE A 103 7.34 -11.47 1.87
N PRO A 104 8.28 -12.41 2.18
CA PRO A 104 8.79 -13.38 1.19
C PRO A 104 7.93 -14.64 1.07
N ASP A 105 6.68 -14.61 1.51
CA ASP A 105 5.79 -15.77 1.54
C ASP A 105 4.64 -15.64 0.53
N GLY A 106 4.91 -15.03 -0.61
CA GLY A 106 3.91 -14.84 -1.66
C GLY A 106 3.95 -15.94 -2.73
N PRO A 107 3.01 -15.84 -3.70
CA PRO A 107 2.93 -16.83 -4.77
C PRO A 107 3.98 -16.59 -5.87
N ALA A 108 4.19 -17.60 -6.69
CA ALA A 108 4.95 -17.43 -7.93
C ALA A 108 4.28 -16.38 -8.80
N PRO A 109 5.00 -15.63 -9.64
CA PRO A 109 6.42 -15.85 -9.98
C PRO A 109 7.42 -15.16 -9.05
N THR A 110 6.98 -14.17 -8.25
CA THR A 110 7.93 -13.39 -7.46
C THR A 110 8.24 -13.98 -6.09
N GLY A 111 7.32 -14.74 -5.51
CA GLY A 111 7.44 -15.20 -4.13
C GLY A 111 7.22 -14.10 -3.11
N GLN A 112 6.77 -12.92 -3.54
CA GLN A 112 6.56 -11.77 -2.65
C GLN A 112 5.08 -11.57 -2.34
N ARG A 113 4.78 -11.12 -1.12
CA ARG A 113 3.44 -10.72 -0.73
C ARG A 113 3.49 -9.27 -0.25
N TYR A 114 2.99 -8.37 -1.09
CA TYR A 114 2.84 -6.96 -0.75
C TYR A 114 1.51 -6.79 -0.04
N CYS A 115 1.54 -6.48 1.25
CA CYS A 115 0.35 -6.32 2.06
C CYS A 115 0.13 -4.83 2.26
N VAL A 116 -0.94 -4.28 1.68
CA VAL A 116 -1.10 -2.84 1.49
C VAL A 116 -2.39 -2.35 2.16
N ASN A 117 -2.32 -1.20 2.84
CA ASN A 117 -3.51 -0.59 3.42
C ASN A 117 -4.39 -0.02 2.31
N SER A 118 -5.69 -0.39 2.28
CA SER A 118 -6.63 0.13 1.29
C SER A 118 -6.69 1.65 1.30
N VAL A 119 -6.63 2.27 2.48
CA VAL A 119 -6.74 3.73 2.59
C VAL A 119 -5.54 4.45 1.97
N SER A 120 -4.43 3.74 1.74
CA SER A 120 -3.26 4.30 1.04
C SER A 120 -3.43 4.30 -0.48
N LEU A 121 -4.49 3.67 -0.99
CA LEU A 121 -4.71 3.44 -2.41
C LEU A 121 -5.98 4.10 -2.90
N ASP A 122 -5.96 4.50 -4.16
CA ASP A 122 -7.17 4.73 -4.94
C ASP A 122 -7.18 3.74 -6.09
N PHE A 123 -8.35 3.43 -6.62
CA PHE A 123 -8.50 2.45 -7.70
C PHE A 123 -9.03 3.13 -8.95
N LEU A 124 -8.34 2.92 -10.07
CA LEU A 124 -8.74 3.45 -11.38
C LEU A 124 -9.09 2.28 -12.28
N PRO A 125 -10.39 2.00 -12.50
CA PRO A 125 -10.78 0.88 -13.38
C PRO A 125 -10.39 1.16 -14.82
N ASP A 126 -10.06 0.10 -15.53
CA ASP A 126 -9.72 0.17 -16.96
C ASP A 126 -10.92 0.60 -17.82
#